data_3a995e5a0e72eece3774b8e2bf7e6f3a
#
_entry.id   3a995e5a0e72eece3774b8e2bf7e6f3a
#
_cell.length_a   1.000
_cell.length_b   1.000
_cell.length_c   1.000
_cell.angle_alpha   90.00
_cell.angle_beta   90.00
_cell.angle_gamma   90.00
#
_symmetry.space_group_name_H-M   'P 1'
#
loop_
_entity.id
_entity.type
_entity.pdbx_description
1 polymer ?
#
loop_
_entity_poly.entity_id
_entity_poly.type
_entity_poly.pdbx_seq_one_letter_code
_entity_poly.pdbx_strand_id
1 'polypeptide(L)'
;ETQNLINTYLNVRVFSVPAELVIYILVGFYLGIQKTKISSLMVVTLSILNIVLSSVLVLSYNLDVFGVALGTLLASFTTIIIFSLFTYRFIIKKFKLIPRFEKLVIKSKLLKLFNINLDIFIRTLFLTFSFLWVTYLGSKLGEDYLAVNTILMQFIILAAFFLDAYAFSTEGVVGFTIGRKAKNSFLSVVKNSIQISFITALIVSFVYIIFFKQIINIITDIELLRFISYKHFLWVIIIPPIASFCY
;
A
#
# COMPACT_ATOMS: atom_id res chain seq x y z
N GLU A 1 29.17 9.70 0.12
CA GLU A 1 28.17 10.61 0.75
C GLU A 1 26.79 9.94 0.76
N THR A 2 26.23 9.57 -0.37
CA THR A 2 24.90 8.92 -0.50
C THR A 2 24.78 7.65 0.34
N GLN A 3 25.80 6.82 0.41
CA GLN A 3 25.78 5.57 1.19
C GLN A 3 25.64 5.84 2.70
N ASN A 4 26.28 6.90 3.20
CA ASN A 4 26.15 7.30 4.62
C ASN A 4 24.75 7.82 4.94
N LEU A 5 24.13 8.57 4.02
CA LEU A 5 22.76 9.04 4.17
C LEU A 5 21.75 7.87 4.20
N ILE A 6 21.94 6.89 3.32
CA ILE A 6 21.12 5.66 3.31
C ILE A 6 21.27 4.90 4.62
N ASN A 7 22.50 4.69 5.10
CA ASN A 7 22.73 4.01 6.36
C ASN A 7 22.09 4.75 7.55
N THR A 8 22.21 6.07 7.59
CA THR A 8 21.58 6.90 8.63
C THR A 8 20.05 6.73 8.62
N TYR A 9 19.44 6.79 7.43
CA TYR A 9 18.01 6.57 7.28
C TYR A 9 17.58 5.20 7.75
N LEU A 10 18.22 4.15 7.27
CA LEU A 10 17.87 2.75 7.57
C LEU A 10 18.02 2.42 9.05
N ASN A 11 19.11 2.90 9.69
CA ASN A 11 19.34 2.65 11.10
C ASN A 11 18.22 3.18 12.01
N VAL A 12 17.63 4.32 11.66
CA VAL A 12 16.49 4.86 12.40
C VAL A 12 15.19 4.20 11.97
N ARG A 13 15.01 3.98 10.67
CA ARG A 13 13.78 3.44 10.09
C ARG A 13 13.45 2.01 10.55
N VAL A 14 14.47 1.18 10.81
CA VAL A 14 14.29 -0.19 11.32
C VAL A 14 13.51 -0.20 12.64
N PHE A 15 13.70 0.80 13.50
CA PHE A 15 12.97 0.88 14.76
C PHE A 15 11.47 1.19 14.62
N SER A 16 11.01 1.68 13.45
CA SER A 16 9.57 1.89 13.18
C SER A 16 8.85 0.59 12.78
N VAL A 17 9.58 -0.43 12.32
CA VAL A 17 9.01 -1.68 11.80
C VAL A 17 8.06 -2.36 12.80
N PRO A 18 8.38 -2.54 14.10
CA PRO A 18 7.43 -3.14 15.05
C PRO A 18 6.12 -2.35 15.17
N ALA A 19 6.22 -1.01 15.15
CA ALA A 19 5.04 -0.15 15.22
C ALA A 19 4.18 -0.29 13.96
N GLU A 20 4.78 -0.30 12.79
CA GLU A 20 4.06 -0.48 11.51
C GLU A 20 3.36 -1.83 11.42
N LEU A 21 4.02 -2.90 11.85
CA LEU A 21 3.40 -4.22 11.90
C LEU A 21 2.13 -4.24 12.75
N VAL A 22 2.16 -3.58 13.92
CA VAL A 22 0.95 -3.48 14.77
C VAL A 22 -0.12 -2.63 14.09
N ILE A 23 0.24 -1.54 13.40
CA ILE A 23 -0.72 -0.72 12.63
C ILE A 23 -1.39 -1.59 11.55
N TYR A 24 -0.64 -2.38 10.79
CA TYR A 24 -1.21 -3.29 9.78
C TYR A 24 -2.17 -4.32 10.38
N ILE A 25 -1.84 -4.88 11.55
CA ILE A 25 -2.73 -5.80 12.28
C ILE A 25 -4.02 -5.09 12.68
N LEU A 26 -3.94 -3.88 13.21
CA LEU A 26 -5.12 -3.10 13.61
C LEU A 26 -5.97 -2.69 12.41
N VAL A 27 -5.36 -2.26 11.31
CA VAL A 27 -6.03 -1.95 10.03
C VAL A 27 -6.79 -3.18 9.54
N GLY A 28 -6.12 -4.34 9.45
CA GLY A 28 -6.74 -5.60 9.05
C GLY A 28 -7.88 -6.04 9.97
N PHE A 29 -7.72 -5.85 11.29
CA PHE A 29 -8.80 -6.12 12.26
C PHE A 29 -10.04 -5.26 11.99
N TYR A 30 -9.87 -3.96 11.79
CA TYR A 30 -11.00 -3.07 11.50
C TYR A 30 -11.64 -3.30 10.13
N LEU A 31 -10.86 -3.69 9.12
CA LEU A 31 -11.38 -4.13 7.83
C LEU A 31 -12.22 -5.41 7.98
N GLY A 32 -11.71 -6.41 8.72
CA GLY A 32 -12.41 -7.68 8.95
C GLY A 32 -13.74 -7.54 9.69
N ILE A 33 -13.86 -6.57 10.60
CA ILE A 33 -15.14 -6.25 11.28
C ILE A 33 -15.98 -5.20 10.55
N GLN A 34 -15.64 -4.90 9.29
CA GLN A 34 -16.33 -3.93 8.41
C GLN A 34 -16.38 -2.48 8.95
N LYS A 35 -15.43 -2.11 9.81
CA LYS A 35 -15.28 -0.74 10.30
C LYS A 35 -14.22 0.03 9.50
N THR A 36 -14.40 0.07 8.19
CA THR A 36 -13.49 0.68 7.23
C THR A 36 -13.15 2.13 7.53
N LYS A 37 -14.11 2.91 8.08
CA LYS A 37 -13.88 4.31 8.48
C LYS A 37 -12.77 4.44 9.54
N ILE A 38 -12.69 3.50 10.49
CA ILE A 38 -11.63 3.54 11.52
C ILE A 38 -10.29 3.16 10.91
N SER A 39 -10.28 2.14 10.06
CA SER A 39 -9.08 1.74 9.31
C SER A 39 -8.54 2.90 8.46
N SER A 40 -9.39 3.56 7.68
CA SER A 40 -9.00 4.73 6.88
C SER A 40 -8.49 5.88 7.75
N LEU A 41 -9.16 6.15 8.89
CA LEU A 41 -8.73 7.20 9.82
C LEU A 41 -7.33 6.91 10.39
N MET A 42 -7.01 5.64 10.67
CA MET A 42 -5.66 5.25 11.13
C MET A 42 -4.60 5.58 10.08
N VAL A 43 -4.83 5.20 8.82
CA VAL A 43 -3.89 5.44 7.72
C VAL A 43 -3.72 6.95 7.47
N VAL A 44 -4.82 7.70 7.44
CA VAL A 44 -4.79 9.17 7.27
C VAL A 44 -4.06 9.84 8.43
N THR A 45 -4.32 9.43 9.67
CA THR A 45 -3.63 9.97 10.86
C THR A 45 -2.12 9.70 10.79
N LEU A 46 -1.73 8.47 10.44
CA LEU A 46 -0.32 8.12 10.25
C LEU A 46 0.35 9.01 9.20
N SER A 47 -0.31 9.18 8.04
CA SER A 47 0.22 9.99 6.94
C SER A 47 0.35 11.47 7.31
N ILE A 48 -0.65 12.05 7.95
CA ILE A 48 -0.63 13.45 8.39
C ILE A 48 0.48 13.65 9.45
N LEU A 49 0.54 12.79 10.46
CA LEU A 49 1.59 12.87 11.48
C LEU A 49 2.99 12.71 10.87
N ASN A 50 3.15 11.80 9.91
CA ASN A 50 4.42 11.63 9.21
C ASN A 50 4.82 12.90 8.47
N ILE A 51 3.92 13.49 7.67
CA ILE A 51 4.21 14.72 6.93
C ILE A 51 4.57 15.86 7.90
N VAL A 52 3.75 16.07 8.93
CA VAL A 52 3.97 17.18 9.88
C VAL A 52 5.27 17.00 10.65
N LEU A 53 5.50 15.82 11.24
CA LEU A 53 6.70 15.57 12.05
C LEU A 53 7.97 15.59 11.20
N SER A 54 7.95 14.96 10.02
CA SER A 54 9.11 15.00 9.12
C SER A 54 9.41 16.43 8.66
N SER A 55 8.39 17.20 8.28
CA SER A 55 8.58 18.59 7.86
C SER A 55 9.13 19.46 9.00
N VAL A 56 8.61 19.33 10.21
CA VAL A 56 9.11 20.09 11.37
C VAL A 56 10.56 19.70 11.68
N LEU A 57 10.90 18.42 11.70
CA LEU A 57 12.24 17.96 12.02
C LEU A 57 13.28 18.37 10.95
N VAL A 58 12.89 18.37 9.69
CA VAL A 58 13.77 18.79 8.60
C VAL A 58 13.89 20.30 8.53
N LEU A 59 12.78 21.05 8.52
CA LEU A 59 12.80 22.49 8.27
C LEU A 59 13.14 23.31 9.49
N SER A 60 12.68 22.90 10.70
CA SER A 60 12.90 23.69 11.93
C SER A 60 14.14 23.24 12.70
N TYR A 61 14.47 21.95 12.66
CA TYR A 61 15.62 21.40 13.39
C TYR A 61 16.82 21.07 12.49
N ASN A 62 16.71 21.25 11.16
CA ASN A 62 17.78 20.97 10.18
C ASN A 62 18.37 19.56 10.29
N LEU A 63 17.54 18.55 10.56
CA LEU A 63 17.99 17.17 10.76
C LEU A 63 18.08 16.37 9.45
N ASP A 64 17.89 16.98 8.28
CA ASP A 64 17.99 16.37 6.95
C ASP A 64 17.34 14.97 6.87
N VAL A 65 18.07 13.99 6.34
CA VAL A 65 17.60 12.60 6.16
C VAL A 65 17.29 11.92 7.50
N PHE A 66 18.03 12.23 8.56
CA PHE A 66 17.77 11.72 9.91
C PHE A 66 16.40 12.21 10.41
N GLY A 67 16.05 13.48 10.15
CA GLY A 67 14.75 14.07 10.51
C GLY A 67 13.59 13.37 9.83
N VAL A 68 13.72 13.01 8.56
CA VAL A 68 12.69 12.25 7.82
C VAL A 68 12.45 10.87 8.45
N ALA A 69 13.52 10.13 8.75
CA ALA A 69 13.44 8.81 9.37
C ALA A 69 12.82 8.87 10.77
N LEU A 70 13.26 9.85 11.58
CA LEU A 70 12.76 10.06 12.94
C LEU A 70 11.28 10.50 12.94
N GLY A 71 10.89 11.37 12.00
CA GLY A 71 9.50 11.79 11.81
C GLY A 71 8.57 10.60 11.54
N THR A 72 8.99 9.70 10.68
CA THR A 72 8.24 8.47 10.38
C THR A 72 8.15 7.56 11.61
N LEU A 73 9.24 7.39 12.34
CA LEU A 73 9.28 6.61 13.58
C LEU A 73 8.29 7.16 14.61
N LEU A 74 8.36 8.46 14.89
CA LEU A 74 7.48 9.13 15.86
C LEU A 74 6.01 9.06 15.42
N ALA A 75 5.71 9.25 14.14
CA ALA A 75 4.37 9.13 13.59
C ALA A 75 3.79 7.73 13.80
N SER A 76 4.59 6.69 13.53
CA SER A 76 4.18 5.30 13.70
C SER A 76 3.89 4.98 15.18
N PHE A 77 4.77 5.35 16.10
CA PHE A 77 4.55 5.12 17.53
C PHE A 77 3.38 5.93 18.09
N THR A 78 3.22 7.17 17.70
CA THR A 78 2.09 8.01 18.11
C THR A 78 0.77 7.41 17.64
N THR A 79 0.71 6.98 16.37
CA THR A 79 -0.48 6.36 15.80
C THR A 79 -0.83 5.07 16.54
N ILE A 80 0.16 4.22 16.84
CA ILE A 80 -0.08 2.96 17.55
C ILE A 80 -0.60 3.19 18.96
N ILE A 81 -0.07 4.16 19.69
CA ILE A 81 -0.52 4.48 21.04
C ILE A 81 -1.99 4.91 21.02
N ILE A 82 -2.34 5.85 20.14
CA ILE A 82 -3.71 6.37 20.03
C ILE A 82 -4.69 5.23 19.70
N PHE A 83 -4.42 4.47 18.64
CA PHE A 83 -5.37 3.48 18.14
C PHE A 83 -5.36 2.16 18.93
N SER A 84 -4.25 1.79 19.57
CA SER A 84 -4.23 0.63 20.49
C SER A 84 -5.09 0.89 21.73
N LEU A 85 -4.99 2.08 22.32
CA LEU A 85 -5.85 2.49 23.43
C LEU A 85 -7.33 2.53 23.04
N PHE A 86 -7.62 3.07 21.86
CA PHE A 86 -8.98 3.08 21.30
C PHE A 86 -9.50 1.65 21.07
N THR A 87 -8.70 0.78 20.48
CA THR A 87 -9.04 -0.62 20.19
C THR A 87 -9.26 -1.42 21.48
N TYR A 88 -8.39 -1.24 22.46
CA TYR A 88 -8.51 -1.89 23.77
C TYR A 88 -9.84 -1.54 24.44
N ARG A 89 -10.18 -0.23 24.50
CA ARG A 89 -11.45 0.23 25.05
C ARG A 89 -12.64 -0.29 24.23
N PHE A 90 -12.54 -0.32 22.91
CA PHE A 90 -13.58 -0.84 22.04
C PHE A 90 -13.85 -2.33 22.26
N ILE A 91 -12.78 -3.16 22.36
CA ILE A 91 -12.90 -4.61 22.56
C ILE A 91 -13.52 -4.90 23.93
N ILE A 92 -13.03 -4.26 25.00
CA ILE A 92 -13.56 -4.48 26.36
C ILE A 92 -15.04 -4.07 26.44
N LYS A 93 -15.37 -2.86 25.93
CA LYS A 93 -16.72 -2.32 26.03
C LYS A 93 -17.73 -3.10 25.21
N LYS A 94 -17.36 -3.57 24.01
CA LYS A 94 -18.28 -4.25 23.09
C LYS A 94 -18.37 -5.76 23.30
N PHE A 95 -17.24 -6.40 23.56
CA PHE A 95 -17.18 -7.87 23.63
C PHE A 95 -17.06 -8.40 25.04
N LYS A 96 -16.81 -7.55 26.05
CA LYS A 96 -16.55 -7.93 27.45
C LYS A 96 -15.48 -9.02 27.56
N LEU A 97 -14.57 -9.09 26.59
CA LEU A 97 -13.50 -10.07 26.51
C LEU A 97 -12.23 -9.49 27.10
N ILE A 98 -11.71 -10.14 28.12
CA ILE A 98 -10.35 -9.90 28.60
C ILE A 98 -9.44 -10.86 27.84
N PRO A 99 -8.47 -10.37 27.06
CA PRO A 99 -7.55 -11.24 26.33
C PRO A 99 -6.78 -12.14 27.33
N ARG A 100 -6.88 -13.45 27.19
CA ARG A 100 -6.06 -14.41 27.97
C ARG A 100 -4.93 -14.87 27.09
N PHE A 101 -3.72 -14.50 27.42
CA PHE A 101 -2.50 -14.83 26.66
C PHE A 101 -2.32 -16.35 26.45
N GLU A 102 -2.70 -17.19 27.45
CA GLU A 102 -2.60 -18.64 27.34
C GLU A 102 -3.38 -19.26 26.18
N LYS A 103 -4.45 -18.59 25.71
CA LYS A 103 -5.27 -19.06 24.58
C LYS A 103 -4.81 -18.52 23.23
N LEU A 104 -3.79 -17.68 23.17
CA LEU A 104 -3.30 -17.06 21.94
C LEU A 104 -2.25 -17.94 21.24
N VAL A 105 -1.41 -18.63 21.99
CA VAL A 105 -0.30 -19.45 21.44
C VAL A 105 -0.75 -20.91 21.29
N ILE A 106 -1.64 -21.18 20.35
CA ILE A 106 -2.02 -22.55 19.98
C ILE A 106 -1.27 -22.92 18.70
N LYS A 107 -0.35 -23.91 18.78
CA LYS A 107 0.52 -24.34 17.66
C LYS A 107 -0.24 -24.59 16.35
N SER A 108 -1.41 -25.23 16.40
CA SER A 108 -2.23 -25.50 15.22
C SER A 108 -2.77 -24.23 14.54
N LYS A 109 -3.13 -23.20 15.32
CA LYS A 109 -3.57 -21.91 14.79
C LYS A 109 -2.41 -21.11 14.20
N LEU A 110 -1.24 -21.15 14.85
CA LEU A 110 -0.03 -20.51 14.34
C LEU A 110 0.43 -21.13 13.03
N LEU A 111 0.42 -22.45 12.89
CA LEU A 111 0.73 -23.13 11.63
C LEU A 111 -0.23 -22.77 10.51
N LYS A 112 -1.54 -22.68 10.82
CA LYS A 112 -2.53 -22.25 9.83
C LYS A 112 -2.30 -20.80 9.38
N LEU A 113 -2.00 -19.90 10.30
CA LEU A 113 -1.64 -18.51 9.96
C LEU A 113 -0.35 -18.45 9.15
N PHE A 114 0.66 -19.25 9.50
CA PHE A 114 1.91 -19.31 8.76
C PHE A 114 1.70 -19.74 7.31
N ASN A 115 0.90 -20.80 7.07
CA ASN A 115 0.62 -21.27 5.70
C ASN A 115 -0.11 -20.20 4.86
N ILE A 116 -1.12 -19.52 5.43
CA ILE A 116 -1.83 -18.44 4.73
C ILE A 116 -0.87 -17.28 4.42
N ASN A 117 -0.03 -16.90 5.39
CA ASN A 117 0.93 -15.82 5.18
C ASN A 117 2.04 -16.20 4.20
N LEU A 118 2.39 -17.48 4.09
CA LEU A 118 3.38 -17.95 3.13
C LEU A 118 2.92 -17.71 1.69
N ASP A 119 1.65 -17.98 1.37
CA ASP A 119 1.09 -17.72 0.04
C ASP A 119 1.17 -16.23 -0.32
N ILE A 120 0.79 -15.36 0.63
CA ILE A 120 0.89 -13.90 0.46
C ILE A 120 2.36 -13.46 0.31
N PHE A 121 3.26 -14.03 1.09
CA PHE A 121 4.70 -13.76 1.01
C PHE A 121 5.27 -14.12 -0.35
N ILE A 122 4.97 -15.32 -0.86
CA ILE A 122 5.42 -15.78 -2.19
C ILE A 122 4.90 -14.83 -3.28
N ARG A 123 3.61 -14.48 -3.24
CA ARG A 123 3.02 -13.49 -4.17
C ARG A 123 3.77 -12.16 -4.13
N THR A 124 4.02 -11.63 -2.94
CA THR A 124 4.70 -10.33 -2.77
C THR A 124 6.15 -10.40 -3.24
N LEU A 125 6.83 -11.52 -2.99
CA LEU A 125 8.20 -11.75 -3.45
C LEU A 125 8.28 -11.71 -4.99
N PHE A 126 7.39 -12.41 -5.70
CA PHE A 126 7.33 -12.36 -7.15
C PHE A 126 6.98 -10.97 -7.69
N LEU A 127 6.07 -10.27 -7.03
CA LEU A 127 5.73 -8.89 -7.40
C LEU A 127 6.95 -7.97 -7.26
N THR A 128 7.64 -8.02 -6.12
CA THR A 128 8.86 -7.22 -5.88
C THR A 128 9.96 -7.58 -6.87
N PHE A 129 10.16 -8.87 -7.13
CA PHE A 129 11.10 -9.33 -8.14
C PHE A 129 10.77 -8.77 -9.53
N SER A 130 9.50 -8.76 -9.92
CA SER A 130 9.07 -8.20 -11.20
C SER A 130 9.41 -6.72 -11.34
N PHE A 131 9.17 -5.91 -10.30
CA PHE A 131 9.55 -4.49 -10.28
C PHE A 131 11.07 -4.30 -10.38
N LEU A 132 11.83 -5.06 -9.60
CA LEU A 132 13.30 -5.02 -9.65
C LEU A 132 13.84 -5.44 -11.03
N TRP A 133 13.23 -6.47 -11.62
CA TRP A 133 13.62 -6.96 -12.94
C TRP A 133 13.39 -5.92 -14.04
N VAL A 134 12.23 -5.27 -14.04
CA VAL A 134 11.92 -4.20 -15.00
C VAL A 134 12.89 -3.02 -14.82
N THR A 135 13.20 -2.63 -13.59
CA THR A 135 14.17 -1.58 -13.30
C THR A 135 15.58 -1.96 -13.77
N TYR A 136 15.99 -3.22 -13.52
CA TYR A 136 17.28 -3.74 -13.99
C TYR A 136 17.40 -3.77 -15.52
N LEU A 137 16.34 -4.18 -16.21
CA LEU A 137 16.34 -4.14 -17.69
C LEU A 137 16.41 -2.69 -18.20
N GLY A 138 15.66 -1.77 -17.57
CA GLY A 138 15.73 -0.34 -17.87
C GLY A 138 17.14 0.23 -17.72
N SER A 139 17.84 -0.13 -16.65
CA SER A 139 19.23 0.34 -16.43
C SER A 139 20.22 -0.16 -17.47
N LYS A 140 20.00 -1.35 -18.06
CA LYS A 140 20.83 -1.88 -19.15
C LYS A 140 20.64 -1.14 -20.48
N LEU A 141 19.48 -0.51 -20.68
CA LEU A 141 19.18 0.24 -21.91
C LEU A 141 19.72 1.67 -21.87
N GLY A 142 20.24 2.11 -20.73
CA GLY A 142 20.78 3.44 -20.51
C GLY A 142 19.96 4.30 -19.56
N GLU A 143 20.55 5.40 -19.12
CA GLU A 143 19.96 6.29 -18.09
C GLU A 143 18.60 6.89 -18.53
N ASP A 144 18.47 7.25 -19.79
CA ASP A 144 17.24 7.82 -20.34
C ASP A 144 16.07 6.82 -20.27
N TYR A 145 16.32 5.56 -20.64
CA TYR A 145 15.31 4.51 -20.56
C TYR A 145 14.96 4.16 -19.12
N LEU A 146 15.93 4.18 -18.21
CA LEU A 146 15.66 3.99 -16.78
C LEU A 146 14.79 5.12 -16.22
N ALA A 147 15.08 6.37 -16.57
CA ALA A 147 14.28 7.52 -16.18
C ALA A 147 12.84 7.43 -16.71
N VAL A 148 12.67 7.12 -18.01
CA VAL A 148 11.36 6.92 -18.61
C VAL A 148 10.60 5.77 -17.96
N ASN A 149 11.26 4.64 -17.71
CA ASN A 149 10.64 3.50 -17.03
C ASN A 149 10.12 3.91 -15.65
N THR A 150 10.89 4.68 -14.90
CA THR A 150 10.48 5.20 -13.58
C THR A 150 9.24 6.08 -13.70
N ILE A 151 9.17 6.95 -14.71
CA ILE A 151 7.99 7.80 -14.97
C ILE A 151 6.76 6.94 -15.31
N LEU A 152 6.90 5.98 -16.23
CA LEU A 152 5.78 5.13 -16.64
C LEU A 152 5.28 4.24 -15.50
N MET A 153 6.18 3.78 -14.62
CA MET A 153 5.82 3.02 -13.42
C MET A 153 4.96 3.84 -12.45
N GLN A 154 5.12 5.16 -12.35
CA GLN A 154 4.26 6.00 -11.52
C GLN A 154 2.79 5.98 -11.98
N PHE A 155 2.54 5.92 -13.29
CA PHE A 155 1.17 5.76 -13.80
C PHE A 155 0.56 4.41 -13.40
N ILE A 156 1.37 3.34 -13.46
CA ILE A 156 0.92 2.00 -13.06
C ILE A 156 0.63 1.95 -11.56
N ILE A 157 1.49 2.52 -10.73
CA ILE A 157 1.32 2.61 -9.28
C ILE A 157 0.07 3.44 -8.94
N LEU A 158 -0.15 4.57 -9.63
CA LEU A 158 -1.34 5.39 -9.42
C LEU A 158 -2.62 4.62 -9.77
N ALA A 159 -2.63 3.87 -10.87
CA ALA A 159 -3.75 3.00 -11.23
C ALA A 159 -3.97 1.90 -10.17
N ALA A 160 -2.88 1.29 -9.67
CA ALA A 160 -2.94 0.28 -8.62
C ALA A 160 -3.61 0.80 -7.35
N PHE A 161 -3.36 2.04 -6.92
CA PHE A 161 -4.04 2.62 -5.75
C PHE A 161 -5.57 2.65 -5.87
N PHE A 162 -6.09 2.92 -7.08
CA PHE A 162 -7.54 2.86 -7.30
C PHE A 162 -8.08 1.43 -7.23
N LEU A 163 -7.33 0.46 -7.78
CA LEU A 163 -7.73 -0.95 -7.79
C LEU A 163 -7.62 -1.58 -6.40
N ASP A 164 -6.59 -1.25 -5.62
CA ASP A 164 -6.40 -1.68 -4.24
C ASP A 164 -7.58 -1.30 -3.33
N ALA A 165 -8.20 -0.14 -3.56
CA ALA A 165 -9.37 0.29 -2.80
C ALA A 165 -10.53 -0.72 -2.91
N TYR A 166 -10.72 -1.31 -4.10
CA TYR A 166 -11.72 -2.36 -4.30
C TYR A 166 -11.30 -3.68 -3.68
N ALA A 167 -10.03 -4.06 -3.78
CA ALA A 167 -9.50 -5.26 -3.15
C ALA A 167 -9.74 -5.23 -1.64
N PHE A 168 -9.33 -4.18 -0.94
CA PHE A 168 -9.54 -4.02 0.50
C PHE A 168 -11.01 -4.01 0.90
N SER A 169 -11.88 -3.36 0.10
CA SER A 169 -13.32 -3.36 0.35
C SER A 169 -13.91 -4.77 0.22
N THR A 170 -13.48 -5.51 -0.81
CA THR A 170 -13.95 -6.86 -1.11
C THR A 170 -13.52 -7.86 -0.04
N GLU A 171 -12.30 -7.79 0.46
CA GLU A 171 -11.80 -8.66 1.54
C GLU A 171 -12.72 -8.67 2.76
N GLY A 172 -13.13 -7.48 3.22
CA GLY A 172 -14.01 -7.35 4.38
C GLY A 172 -15.39 -7.97 4.15
N VAL A 173 -16.00 -7.74 2.98
CA VAL A 173 -17.33 -8.26 2.64
C VAL A 173 -17.29 -9.76 2.35
N VAL A 174 -16.27 -10.23 1.65
CA VAL A 174 -16.05 -11.65 1.38
C VAL A 174 -15.87 -12.43 2.68
N GLY A 175 -15.02 -11.95 3.60
CA GLY A 175 -14.85 -12.57 4.91
C GLY A 175 -16.18 -12.71 5.68
N PHE A 176 -17.03 -11.69 5.61
CA PHE A 176 -18.36 -11.72 6.24
C PHE A 176 -19.30 -12.74 5.57
N THR A 177 -19.35 -12.83 4.24
CA THR A 177 -20.20 -13.77 3.51
C THR A 177 -19.77 -15.23 3.74
N ILE A 178 -18.46 -15.48 3.81
CA ILE A 178 -17.88 -16.80 4.14
C ILE A 178 -18.27 -17.20 5.57
N GLY A 179 -18.11 -16.26 6.54
CA GLY A 179 -18.48 -16.49 7.93
C GLY A 179 -19.96 -16.85 8.10
N ARG A 180 -20.84 -16.32 7.24
CA ARG A 180 -22.27 -16.64 7.18
C ARG A 180 -22.62 -17.87 6.36
N LYS A 181 -21.66 -18.50 5.70
CA LYS A 181 -21.86 -19.60 4.75
C LYS A 181 -22.83 -19.26 3.60
N ALA A 182 -22.92 -18.00 3.21
CA ALA A 182 -23.85 -17.47 2.22
C ALA A 182 -23.21 -17.49 0.81
N LYS A 183 -23.18 -18.66 0.15
CA LYS A 183 -22.52 -18.88 -1.14
C LYS A 183 -23.00 -17.92 -2.25
N ASN A 184 -24.29 -17.69 -2.37
CA ASN A 184 -24.83 -16.81 -3.41
C ASN A 184 -24.39 -15.35 -3.20
N SER A 185 -24.41 -14.88 -1.95
CA SER A 185 -23.91 -13.54 -1.61
C SER A 185 -22.41 -13.41 -1.88
N PHE A 186 -21.62 -14.45 -1.58
CA PHE A 186 -20.19 -14.49 -1.90
C PHE A 186 -19.95 -14.33 -3.39
N LEU A 187 -20.60 -15.14 -4.24
CA LEU A 187 -20.43 -15.06 -5.70
C LEU A 187 -20.86 -13.70 -6.26
N SER A 188 -21.96 -13.15 -5.75
CA SER A 188 -22.41 -11.81 -6.15
C SER A 188 -21.41 -10.73 -5.80
N VAL A 189 -20.83 -10.75 -4.57
CA VAL A 189 -19.82 -9.78 -4.15
C VAL A 189 -18.59 -9.86 -5.04
N VAL A 190 -18.05 -11.05 -5.28
CA VAL A 190 -16.87 -11.25 -6.14
C VAL A 190 -17.14 -10.74 -7.57
N LYS A 191 -18.27 -11.11 -8.16
CA LYS A 191 -18.64 -10.67 -9.50
C LYS A 191 -18.75 -9.14 -9.59
N ASN A 192 -19.44 -8.52 -8.65
CA ASN A 192 -19.66 -7.08 -8.64
C ASN A 192 -18.32 -6.34 -8.42
N SER A 193 -17.45 -6.84 -7.55
CA SER A 193 -16.14 -6.24 -7.31
C SER A 193 -15.28 -6.25 -8.56
N ILE A 194 -15.20 -7.39 -9.27
CA ILE A 194 -14.46 -7.50 -10.53
C ILE A 194 -15.04 -6.51 -11.57
N GLN A 195 -16.36 -6.44 -11.71
CA GLN A 195 -16.99 -5.54 -12.66
C GLN A 195 -16.68 -4.06 -12.36
N ILE A 196 -16.81 -3.64 -11.10
CA ILE A 196 -16.53 -2.25 -10.71
C ILE A 196 -15.05 -1.93 -10.86
N SER A 197 -14.16 -2.84 -10.46
CA SER A 197 -12.71 -2.70 -10.62
C SER A 197 -12.34 -2.52 -12.10
N PHE A 198 -12.90 -3.36 -12.98
CA PHE A 198 -12.68 -3.26 -14.42
C PHE A 198 -13.18 -1.94 -15.02
N ILE A 199 -14.39 -1.50 -14.65
CA ILE A 199 -14.94 -0.21 -15.09
C ILE A 199 -14.03 0.93 -14.63
N THR A 200 -13.57 0.89 -13.38
CA THR A 200 -12.65 1.92 -12.86
C THR A 200 -11.31 1.90 -13.61
N ALA A 201 -10.78 0.73 -13.91
CA ALA A 201 -9.57 0.60 -14.71
C ALA A 201 -9.72 1.20 -16.11
N LEU A 202 -10.89 1.00 -16.76
CA LEU A 202 -11.19 1.63 -18.03
C LEU A 202 -11.29 3.17 -17.93
N ILE A 203 -11.90 3.68 -16.85
CA ILE A 203 -11.97 5.13 -16.60
C ILE A 203 -10.55 5.69 -16.41
N VAL A 204 -9.70 5.04 -15.61
CA VAL A 204 -8.30 5.46 -15.41
C VAL A 204 -7.54 5.43 -16.72
N SER A 205 -7.67 4.38 -17.53
CA SER A 205 -7.05 4.30 -18.86
C SER A 205 -7.55 5.42 -19.79
N PHE A 206 -8.83 5.74 -19.76
CA PHE A 206 -9.40 6.84 -20.54
C PHE A 206 -8.84 8.20 -20.09
N VAL A 207 -8.72 8.44 -18.79
CA VAL A 207 -8.06 9.65 -18.27
C VAL A 207 -6.61 9.73 -18.74
N TYR A 208 -5.89 8.61 -18.74
CA TYR A 208 -4.51 8.58 -19.26
C TYR A 208 -4.45 8.90 -20.77
N ILE A 209 -5.40 8.42 -21.57
CA ILE A 209 -5.46 8.77 -23.00
C ILE A 209 -5.54 10.28 -23.19
N ILE A 210 -6.35 10.96 -22.39
CA ILE A 210 -6.56 12.41 -22.53
C ILE A 210 -5.38 13.22 -21.96
N PHE A 211 -4.91 12.86 -20.77
CA PHE A 211 -4.00 13.71 -20.00
C PHE A 211 -2.54 13.26 -20.00
N PHE A 212 -2.19 12.14 -20.65
CA PHE A 212 -0.83 11.60 -20.61
C PHE A 212 0.24 12.61 -21.00
N LYS A 213 0.04 13.31 -22.11
CA LYS A 213 1.01 14.31 -22.59
C LYS A 213 1.17 15.47 -21.61
N GLN A 214 0.07 15.96 -21.06
CA GLN A 214 0.09 17.05 -20.08
C GLN A 214 0.84 16.62 -18.81
N ILE A 215 0.55 15.41 -18.30
CA ILE A 215 1.20 14.88 -17.11
C ILE A 215 2.71 14.70 -17.36
N ILE A 216 3.11 14.12 -18.48
CA ILE A 216 4.54 13.95 -18.81
C ILE A 216 5.24 15.30 -18.92
N ASN A 217 4.59 16.31 -19.51
CA ASN A 217 5.18 17.65 -19.64
C ASN A 217 5.36 18.36 -18.29
N ILE A 218 4.57 18.01 -17.27
CA ILE A 218 4.72 18.50 -15.90
C ILE A 218 5.84 17.75 -15.16
N ILE A 219 6.00 16.45 -15.41
CA ILE A 219 6.98 15.61 -14.72
C ILE A 219 8.41 15.90 -15.20
N THR A 220 8.61 16.12 -16.49
CA THR A 220 9.95 16.34 -17.06
C THR A 220 9.95 17.39 -18.15
N ASP A 221 11.01 18.22 -18.18
CA ASP A 221 11.27 19.22 -19.24
C ASP A 221 12.20 18.68 -20.34
N ILE A 222 12.77 17.48 -20.17
CA ILE A 222 13.72 16.89 -21.11
C ILE A 222 12.96 16.30 -22.30
N GLU A 223 13.15 16.86 -23.48
CA GLU A 223 12.44 16.46 -24.72
C GLU A 223 12.64 14.99 -25.08
N LEU A 224 13.86 14.46 -24.90
CA LEU A 224 14.19 13.06 -25.18
C LEU A 224 13.34 12.11 -24.31
N LEU A 225 13.20 12.40 -23.02
CA LEU A 225 12.39 11.58 -22.09
C LEU A 225 10.90 11.64 -22.45
N ARG A 226 10.41 12.82 -22.85
CA ARG A 226 9.04 12.99 -23.37
C ARG A 226 8.80 12.13 -24.59
N PHE A 227 9.71 12.18 -25.57
CA PHE A 227 9.61 11.41 -26.81
C PHE A 227 9.57 9.90 -26.57
N ILE A 228 10.50 9.39 -25.76
CA ILE A 228 10.55 7.96 -25.42
C ILE A 228 9.28 7.55 -24.63
N SER A 229 8.82 8.37 -23.69
CA SER A 229 7.59 8.13 -22.94
C SER A 229 6.36 8.01 -23.85
N TYR A 230 6.23 8.88 -24.85
CA TYR A 230 5.14 8.83 -25.82
C TYR A 230 5.15 7.57 -26.68
N LYS A 231 6.33 7.05 -27.00
CA LYS A 231 6.46 5.79 -27.73
C LYS A 231 5.94 4.59 -26.92
N HIS A 232 6.02 4.65 -25.60
CA HIS A 232 5.62 3.55 -24.72
C HIS A 232 4.23 3.76 -24.07
N PHE A 233 3.49 4.77 -24.51
CA PHE A 233 2.17 5.16 -23.99
C PHE A 233 1.15 4.01 -23.94
N LEU A 234 1.16 3.10 -24.93
CA LEU A 234 0.21 1.99 -25.01
C LEU A 234 0.24 1.09 -23.76
N TRP A 235 1.41 0.90 -23.16
CA TRP A 235 1.54 0.09 -21.96
C TRP A 235 0.79 0.68 -20.77
N VAL A 236 0.83 2.00 -20.63
CA VAL A 236 0.15 2.72 -19.55
C VAL A 236 -1.38 2.58 -19.65
N ILE A 237 -1.90 2.48 -20.88
CA ILE A 237 -3.35 2.31 -21.12
C ILE A 237 -3.79 0.85 -20.90
N ILE A 238 -3.01 -0.12 -21.38
CA ILE A 238 -3.41 -1.52 -21.42
C ILE A 238 -3.25 -2.20 -20.06
N ILE A 239 -2.24 -1.82 -19.28
CA ILE A 239 -1.94 -2.46 -18.00
C ILE A 239 -3.07 -2.35 -16.98
N PRO A 240 -3.71 -1.19 -16.71
CA PRO A 240 -4.76 -1.10 -15.70
C PRO A 240 -5.95 -2.04 -15.92
N PRO A 241 -6.55 -2.14 -17.14
CA PRO A 241 -7.63 -3.10 -17.38
C PRO A 241 -7.23 -4.56 -17.18
N ILE A 242 -6.01 -4.94 -17.59
CA ILE A 242 -5.51 -6.30 -17.36
C ILE A 242 -5.28 -6.55 -15.87
N ALA A 243 -4.64 -5.61 -15.18
CA ALA A 243 -4.36 -5.70 -13.76
C ALA A 243 -5.63 -5.81 -12.91
N SER A 244 -6.76 -5.21 -13.34
CA SER A 244 -8.02 -5.25 -12.60
C SER A 244 -8.56 -6.65 -12.32
N PHE A 245 -8.14 -7.66 -13.09
CA PHE A 245 -8.47 -9.07 -12.85
C PHE A 245 -7.56 -9.74 -11.82
N CYS A 246 -6.46 -9.11 -11.44
CA CYS A 246 -5.49 -9.61 -10.47
C CYS A 246 -5.72 -9.06 -9.05
N TYR A 247 -6.59 -8.07 -8.92
CA TYR A 247 -6.98 -7.41 -7.66
C TYR A 247 -8.32 -7.95 -7.08
#